data_37de5157df159a90529f07ec375d9d4e
#
_entry.id   37de5157df159a90529f07ec375d9d4e
#
_cell.length_a   1.000
_cell.length_b   1.000
_cell.length_c   1.000
_cell.angle_alpha   90.00
_cell.angle_beta   90.00
_cell.angle_gamma   90.00
#
_symmetry.space_group_name_H-M   'P 1'
#
loop_
_entity.id
_entity.type
_entity.pdbx_description
1 polymer ?
#
loop_
_entity_poly.entity_id
_entity_poly.type
_entity_poly.pdbx_seq_one_letter_code
_entity_poly.pdbx_strand_id
1 'polypeptide(L)'
;MKSEEQKVVNNKEQYKELEEMRKRLKTVIIEISKTANTNSEYSAKWSSMRQEIERLRDQEHKLNAKIQQNMAHVNSNRAVEQVLNFKSKDSNIVGTLSELASVDSKYSKALETIAGRALSHIIVKDDTTATKYISYLKEKRIGSVTFLPLNKLRTNVILKNEVLTKKGVIDYALNLVEYNSEYQKAFELIFGDTLVIDDINNSKSIGIGQYKMVTLDGDIVAKTGSMSGGFKSQKSTMGGFNDQKTRDELGRIQSRI
;
A
#
# COMPACT_ATOMS: atom_id res chain seq x y z
N MET A 1 54.20 -26.59 -76.16
CA MET A 1 54.86 -25.88 -75.06
C MET A 1 54.08 -24.67 -74.56
N LYS A 2 53.81 -23.61 -75.37
CA LYS A 2 53.03 -22.41 -74.85
C LYS A 2 51.62 -22.69 -74.31
N SER A 3 50.94 -23.72 -74.78
CA SER A 3 49.55 -24.09 -74.32
C SER A 3 49.55 -24.81 -72.99
N GLU A 4 50.58 -25.52 -72.62
CA GLU A 4 50.66 -26.27 -71.36
C GLU A 4 51.11 -25.34 -70.17
N GLU A 5 52.02 -24.39 -70.46
CA GLU A 5 52.40 -23.35 -69.49
C GLU A 5 51.18 -22.47 -69.08
N GLN A 6 50.34 -22.13 -70.02
CA GLN A 6 49.12 -21.37 -69.83
C GLN A 6 48.09 -22.08 -68.94
N LYS A 7 47.99 -23.42 -69.14
CA LYS A 7 47.11 -24.26 -68.25
C LYS A 7 47.67 -24.39 -66.84
N VAL A 8 48.99 -24.45 -66.66
CA VAL A 8 49.61 -24.50 -65.31
C VAL A 8 49.43 -23.19 -64.58
N VAL A 9 49.53 -22.04 -65.22
CA VAL A 9 49.28 -20.72 -64.64
C VAL A 9 47.84 -20.55 -64.22
N ASN A 10 46.87 -20.88 -65.06
CA ASN A 10 45.44 -20.85 -64.78
C ASN A 10 45.09 -21.77 -63.61
N ASN A 11 45.64 -22.97 -63.53
CA ASN A 11 45.43 -23.84 -62.40
C ASN A 11 45.99 -23.26 -61.07
N LYS A 12 47.14 -22.59 -61.12
CA LYS A 12 47.72 -21.94 -59.91
C LYS A 12 46.84 -20.75 -59.42
N GLU A 13 46.26 -19.97 -60.32
CA GLU A 13 45.35 -18.89 -59.99
C GLU A 13 44.04 -19.44 -59.38
N GLN A 14 43.47 -20.47 -60.01
CA GLN A 14 42.28 -21.14 -59.47
C GLN A 14 42.53 -21.76 -58.09
N TYR A 15 43.67 -22.32 -57.82
CA TYR A 15 44.05 -22.81 -56.49
C TYR A 15 44.15 -21.70 -55.45
N LYS A 16 44.68 -20.54 -55.80
CA LYS A 16 44.73 -19.37 -54.91
C LYS A 16 43.35 -18.83 -54.61
N GLU A 17 42.51 -18.69 -55.62
CA GLU A 17 41.10 -18.26 -55.40
C GLU A 17 40.32 -19.22 -54.52
N LEU A 18 40.56 -20.54 -54.69
CA LEU A 18 39.94 -21.56 -53.87
C LEU A 18 40.39 -21.51 -52.43
N GLU A 19 41.65 -21.24 -52.16
CA GLU A 19 42.15 -21.01 -50.80
C GLU A 19 41.59 -19.74 -50.15
N GLU A 20 41.48 -18.66 -50.89
CA GLU A 20 40.85 -17.41 -50.42
C GLU A 20 39.35 -17.60 -50.11
N MET A 21 38.63 -18.28 -51.01
CA MET A 21 37.23 -18.62 -50.77
C MET A 21 37.03 -19.50 -49.51
N ARG A 22 37.90 -20.48 -49.31
CA ARG A 22 37.89 -21.33 -48.12
C ARG A 22 38.18 -20.51 -46.82
N LYS A 23 39.09 -19.56 -46.87
CA LYS A 23 39.34 -18.64 -45.71
C LYS A 23 38.13 -17.77 -45.44
N ARG A 24 37.51 -17.17 -46.48
CA ARG A 24 36.29 -16.36 -46.35
C ARG A 24 35.13 -17.19 -45.80
N LEU A 25 34.95 -18.40 -46.29
CA LEU A 25 33.87 -19.30 -45.81
C LEU A 25 34.06 -19.63 -44.31
N LYS A 26 35.28 -19.91 -43.85
CA LYS A 26 35.59 -20.13 -42.42
C LYS A 26 35.25 -18.91 -41.57
N THR A 27 35.60 -17.71 -42.01
CA THR A 27 35.26 -16.47 -41.31
C THR A 27 33.76 -16.25 -41.19
N VAL A 28 33.04 -16.43 -42.28
CA VAL A 28 31.55 -16.29 -42.30
C VAL A 28 30.88 -17.32 -41.40
N ILE A 29 31.36 -18.56 -41.37
CA ILE A 29 30.83 -19.62 -40.49
C ILE A 29 31.03 -19.22 -39.01
N ILE A 30 32.15 -18.65 -38.66
CA ILE A 30 32.44 -18.16 -37.28
C ILE A 30 31.52 -16.99 -36.93
N GLU A 31 31.30 -16.05 -37.85
CA GLU A 31 30.41 -14.91 -37.63
C GLU A 31 28.95 -15.35 -37.48
N ILE A 32 28.49 -16.29 -38.31
CA ILE A 32 27.15 -16.88 -38.20
C ILE A 32 26.98 -17.57 -36.85
N SER A 33 27.97 -18.33 -36.38
CA SER A 33 27.92 -19.02 -35.11
C SER A 33 27.86 -18.02 -33.93
N LYS A 34 28.66 -16.94 -33.98
CA LYS A 34 28.60 -15.85 -32.96
C LYS A 34 27.23 -15.19 -32.96
N THR A 35 26.69 -14.85 -34.13
CA THR A 35 25.39 -14.20 -34.24
C THR A 35 24.26 -15.10 -33.74
N ALA A 36 24.32 -16.39 -34.05
CA ALA A 36 23.36 -17.37 -33.54
C ALA A 36 23.37 -17.51 -32.04
N ASN A 37 24.58 -17.51 -31.41
CA ASN A 37 24.72 -17.55 -29.95
C ASN A 37 24.18 -16.29 -29.30
N THR A 38 24.52 -15.11 -29.81
CA THR A 38 23.97 -13.83 -29.27
C THR A 38 22.46 -13.75 -29.43
N ASN A 39 21.92 -14.24 -30.53
CA ASN A 39 20.47 -14.27 -30.75
C ASN A 39 19.77 -15.23 -29.79
N SER A 40 20.40 -16.36 -29.46
CA SER A 40 19.90 -17.28 -28.41
C SER A 40 19.90 -16.64 -27.02
N GLU A 41 20.96 -15.92 -26.67
CA GLU A 41 21.05 -15.19 -25.39
C GLU A 41 19.96 -14.09 -25.28
N TYR A 42 19.77 -13.32 -26.35
CA TYR A 42 18.69 -12.33 -26.38
C TYR A 42 17.30 -12.96 -26.29
N SER A 43 17.07 -14.08 -26.96
CA SER A 43 15.81 -14.82 -26.90
C SER A 43 15.52 -15.31 -25.47
N ALA A 44 16.54 -15.83 -24.79
CA ALA A 44 16.40 -16.24 -23.39
C ALA A 44 16.12 -15.03 -22.44
N LYS A 45 16.79 -13.90 -22.63
CA LYS A 45 16.52 -12.66 -21.89
C LYS A 45 15.09 -12.15 -22.13
N TRP A 46 14.64 -12.16 -23.38
CA TRP A 46 13.27 -11.79 -23.75
C TRP A 46 12.23 -12.65 -23.04
N SER A 47 12.45 -13.98 -23.05
CA SER A 47 11.55 -14.92 -22.37
C SER A 47 11.48 -14.66 -20.87
N SER A 48 12.63 -14.45 -20.22
CA SER A 48 12.66 -14.17 -18.78
C SER A 48 12.02 -12.83 -18.41
N MET A 49 12.27 -11.77 -19.20
CA MET A 49 11.62 -10.47 -19.03
C MET A 49 10.11 -10.55 -19.20
N ARG A 50 9.63 -11.33 -20.19
CA ARG A 50 8.20 -11.52 -20.42
C ARG A 50 7.54 -12.21 -19.24
N GLN A 51 8.16 -13.24 -18.67
CA GLN A 51 7.68 -13.91 -17.47
C GLN A 51 7.63 -12.99 -16.26
N GLU A 52 8.65 -12.14 -16.08
CA GLU A 52 8.67 -11.15 -14.97
C GLU A 52 7.57 -10.09 -15.13
N ILE A 53 7.31 -9.61 -16.35
CA ILE A 53 6.20 -8.68 -16.63
C ILE A 53 4.85 -9.33 -16.32
N GLU A 54 4.60 -10.57 -16.73
CA GLU A 54 3.36 -11.28 -16.41
C GLU A 54 3.19 -11.45 -14.89
N ARG A 55 4.26 -11.81 -14.19
CA ARG A 55 4.24 -11.91 -12.72
C ARG A 55 3.92 -10.58 -12.04
N LEU A 56 4.53 -9.48 -12.50
CA LEU A 56 4.26 -8.14 -11.96
C LEU A 56 2.81 -7.70 -12.23
N ARG A 57 2.27 -8.00 -13.41
CA ARG A 57 0.87 -7.75 -13.74
C ARG A 57 -0.10 -8.52 -12.85
N ASP A 58 0.19 -9.80 -12.59
CA ASP A 58 -0.62 -10.61 -11.68
C ASP A 58 -0.60 -10.03 -10.24
N GLN A 59 0.56 -9.54 -9.78
CA GLN A 59 0.67 -8.87 -8.49
C GLN A 59 -0.12 -7.56 -8.48
N GLU A 60 -0.01 -6.75 -9.53
CA GLU A 60 -0.80 -5.53 -9.70
C GLU A 60 -2.31 -5.81 -9.62
N HIS A 61 -2.80 -6.81 -10.37
CA HIS A 61 -4.21 -7.20 -10.33
C HIS A 61 -4.68 -7.62 -8.93
N LYS A 62 -3.87 -8.41 -8.21
CA LYS A 62 -4.18 -8.83 -6.84
C LYS A 62 -4.23 -7.64 -5.86
N LEU A 63 -3.28 -6.70 -5.98
CA LEU A 63 -3.26 -5.49 -5.16
C LEU A 63 -4.43 -4.57 -5.47
N ASN A 64 -4.76 -4.36 -6.74
CA ASN A 64 -5.93 -3.59 -7.15
C ASN A 64 -7.24 -4.21 -6.63
N ALA A 65 -7.40 -5.53 -6.73
CA ALA A 65 -8.56 -6.22 -6.18
C ALA A 65 -8.67 -6.04 -4.66
N LYS A 66 -7.55 -6.12 -3.94
CA LYS A 66 -7.49 -5.89 -2.49
C LYS A 66 -7.86 -4.45 -2.12
N ILE A 67 -7.34 -3.46 -2.86
CA ILE A 67 -7.71 -2.04 -2.69
C ILE A 67 -9.20 -1.84 -2.92
N GLN A 68 -9.75 -2.37 -4.01
CA GLN A 68 -11.18 -2.26 -4.32
C GLN A 68 -12.06 -2.93 -3.26
N GLN A 69 -11.66 -4.09 -2.76
CA GLN A 69 -12.38 -4.79 -1.68
C GLN A 69 -12.36 -3.97 -0.39
N ASN A 70 -11.23 -3.38 -0.03
CA ASN A 70 -11.11 -2.52 1.15
C ASN A 70 -11.90 -1.22 0.97
N MET A 71 -11.81 -0.57 -0.19
CA MET A 71 -12.60 0.62 -0.52
C MET A 71 -14.11 0.36 -0.49
N ALA A 72 -14.58 -0.80 -0.94
CA ALA A 72 -15.99 -1.15 -0.87
C ALA A 72 -16.50 -1.22 0.59
N HIS A 73 -15.66 -1.54 1.55
CA HIS A 73 -16.00 -1.56 2.97
C HIS A 73 -15.93 -0.18 3.65
N VAL A 74 -14.97 0.68 3.28
CA VAL A 74 -14.85 2.06 3.81
C VAL A 74 -15.86 2.99 3.13
N ASN A 75 -16.07 2.83 1.84
CA ASN A 75 -16.95 3.65 1.02
C ASN A 75 -18.38 3.05 0.90
N SER A 76 -18.76 2.09 1.74
CA SER A 76 -20.17 1.65 1.83
C SER A 76 -21.10 2.80 2.22
N ASN A 77 -20.53 3.93 2.64
CA ASN A 77 -21.27 5.17 2.82
C ASN A 77 -21.13 6.05 1.56
N ARG A 78 -22.13 5.98 0.70
CA ARG A 78 -22.27 6.82 -0.51
C ARG A 78 -22.00 8.31 -0.26
N ALA A 79 -22.26 8.78 0.96
CA ALA A 79 -22.02 10.16 1.35
C ALA A 79 -20.52 10.50 1.47
N VAL A 80 -19.70 9.58 2.00
CA VAL A 80 -18.25 9.76 2.09
C VAL A 80 -17.63 9.86 0.71
N GLU A 81 -18.00 8.95 -0.19
CA GLU A 81 -17.53 8.93 -1.59
C GLU A 81 -17.88 10.24 -2.32
N GLN A 82 -19.13 10.69 -2.18
CA GLN A 82 -19.57 11.94 -2.80
C GLN A 82 -18.79 13.16 -2.31
N VAL A 83 -18.46 13.24 -1.02
CA VAL A 83 -17.64 14.34 -0.50
C VAL A 83 -16.20 14.25 -1.00
N LEU A 84 -15.61 13.05 -1.01
CA LEU A 84 -14.23 12.85 -1.50
C LEU A 84 -14.08 13.19 -2.98
N ASN A 85 -15.11 13.02 -3.80
CA ASN A 85 -15.10 13.42 -5.22
C ASN A 85 -14.91 14.94 -5.41
N PHE A 86 -15.21 15.75 -4.38
CA PHE A 86 -14.92 17.19 -4.40
C PHE A 86 -13.50 17.55 -4.00
N LYS A 87 -12.69 16.63 -3.47
CA LYS A 87 -11.32 16.86 -3.01
C LYS A 87 -10.44 17.49 -4.09
N SER A 88 -10.62 17.12 -5.36
CA SER A 88 -9.89 17.71 -6.49
C SER A 88 -10.26 19.17 -6.79
N LYS A 89 -11.45 19.62 -6.36
CA LYS A 89 -11.98 20.97 -6.59
C LYS A 89 -11.95 21.85 -5.34
N ASP A 90 -11.87 21.25 -4.15
CA ASP A 90 -11.88 21.94 -2.88
C ASP A 90 -10.75 21.40 -1.99
N SER A 91 -9.64 22.14 -1.97
CA SER A 91 -8.43 21.79 -1.21
C SER A 91 -8.59 21.84 0.31
N ASN A 92 -9.76 22.25 0.81
CA ASN A 92 -10.09 22.21 2.22
C ASN A 92 -10.56 20.81 2.67
N ILE A 93 -10.91 19.94 1.74
CA ILE A 93 -11.15 18.52 2.03
C ILE A 93 -9.79 17.83 2.04
N VAL A 94 -9.36 17.34 3.20
CA VAL A 94 -8.06 16.71 3.37
C VAL A 94 -8.12 15.23 2.98
N GLY A 95 -9.09 14.48 3.49
CA GLY A 95 -9.28 13.06 3.24
C GLY A 95 -9.93 12.34 4.41
N THR A 96 -10.06 11.03 4.33
CA THR A 96 -10.55 10.24 5.48
C THR A 96 -9.43 9.99 6.50
N LEU A 97 -9.80 9.69 7.75
CA LEU A 97 -8.84 9.35 8.79
C LEU A 97 -7.97 8.15 8.35
N SER A 98 -8.56 7.15 7.70
CA SER A 98 -7.83 5.97 7.21
C SER A 98 -6.85 6.27 6.07
N GLU A 99 -7.15 7.27 5.22
CA GLU A 99 -6.25 7.68 4.12
C GLU A 99 -5.02 8.46 4.61
N LEU A 100 -5.14 9.12 5.77
CA LEU A 100 -4.14 10.06 6.27
C LEU A 100 -3.20 9.46 7.31
N ALA A 101 -3.33 8.15 7.56
CA ALA A 101 -2.51 7.44 8.53
C ALA A 101 -1.87 6.17 7.94
N SER A 102 -0.69 5.85 8.42
CA SER A 102 0.00 4.60 8.20
C SER A 102 0.15 3.85 9.53
N VAL A 103 -0.02 2.53 9.51
CA VAL A 103 0.04 1.67 10.68
C VAL A 103 0.83 0.41 10.34
N ASP A 104 1.66 -0.07 11.26
CA ASP A 104 2.27 -1.38 11.10
C ASP A 104 1.19 -2.48 11.13
N SER A 105 1.30 -3.46 10.22
CA SER A 105 0.37 -4.58 10.08
C SER A 105 0.11 -5.33 11.39
N LYS A 106 1.10 -5.37 12.28
CA LYS A 106 1.03 -5.96 13.61
C LYS A 106 -0.04 -5.30 14.50
N TYR A 107 -0.24 -3.99 14.36
CA TYR A 107 -1.16 -3.20 15.20
C TYR A 107 -2.47 -2.85 14.50
N SER A 108 -2.57 -3.14 13.20
CA SER A 108 -3.70 -2.76 12.35
C SER A 108 -5.04 -3.17 12.95
N LYS A 109 -5.18 -4.44 13.35
CA LYS A 109 -6.43 -4.96 13.92
C LYS A 109 -6.85 -4.25 15.21
N ALA A 110 -5.90 -3.99 16.11
CA ALA A 110 -6.15 -3.26 17.36
C ALA A 110 -6.60 -1.82 17.07
N LEU A 111 -5.87 -1.10 16.23
CA LEU A 111 -6.12 0.30 15.91
C LEU A 111 -7.41 0.48 15.09
N GLU A 112 -7.71 -0.41 14.16
CA GLU A 112 -8.99 -0.44 13.44
C GLU A 112 -10.17 -0.71 14.37
N THR A 113 -9.98 -1.56 15.36
CA THR A 113 -11.01 -1.83 16.37
C THR A 113 -11.30 -0.61 17.25
N ILE A 114 -10.27 0.16 17.61
CA ILE A 114 -10.41 1.41 18.35
C ILE A 114 -11.15 2.47 17.52
N ALA A 115 -10.66 2.68 16.29
CA ALA A 115 -11.18 3.71 15.42
C ALA A 115 -12.59 3.38 14.90
N GLY A 116 -12.86 2.11 14.60
CA GLY A 116 -14.18 1.66 14.15
C GLY A 116 -14.70 2.50 12.99
N ARG A 117 -15.89 3.09 13.16
CA ARG A 117 -16.51 3.96 12.15
C ARG A 117 -15.75 5.25 11.91
N ALA A 118 -14.90 5.68 12.85
CA ALA A 118 -14.14 6.92 12.70
C ALA A 118 -13.08 6.86 11.60
N LEU A 119 -12.73 5.66 11.11
CA LEU A 119 -11.88 5.50 9.93
C LEU A 119 -12.42 6.22 8.68
N SER A 120 -13.74 6.31 8.57
CA SER A 120 -14.43 7.01 7.47
C SER A 120 -14.75 8.47 7.76
N HIS A 121 -14.37 9.01 8.92
CA HIS A 121 -14.56 10.44 9.20
C HIS A 121 -13.67 11.27 8.27
N ILE A 122 -14.22 12.34 7.71
CA ILE A 122 -13.51 13.21 6.78
C ILE A 122 -12.87 14.37 7.54
N ILE A 123 -11.55 14.48 7.43
CA ILE A 123 -10.79 15.62 7.96
C ILE A 123 -10.93 16.77 6.95
N VAL A 124 -11.30 17.94 7.46
CA VAL A 124 -11.39 19.20 6.72
C VAL A 124 -10.63 20.29 7.47
N LYS A 125 -10.15 21.30 6.75
CA LYS A 125 -9.35 22.38 7.35
C LYS A 125 -10.17 23.23 8.31
N ASP A 126 -11.45 23.50 7.98
CA ASP A 126 -12.29 24.42 8.72
C ASP A 126 -13.76 23.95 8.84
N ASP A 127 -14.45 24.57 9.77
CA ASP A 127 -15.86 24.32 10.08
C ASP A 127 -16.82 24.83 9.00
N THR A 128 -16.41 25.84 8.22
CA THR A 128 -17.21 26.37 7.11
C THR A 128 -17.30 25.34 5.98
N THR A 129 -16.21 24.65 5.69
CA THR A 129 -16.17 23.53 4.75
C THR A 129 -17.05 22.37 5.24
N ALA A 130 -16.95 22.00 6.51
CA ALA A 130 -17.82 20.97 7.10
C ALA A 130 -19.31 21.33 6.94
N THR A 131 -19.69 22.55 7.28
CA THR A 131 -21.09 23.04 7.19
C THR A 131 -21.59 23.04 5.73
N LYS A 132 -20.76 23.48 4.78
CA LYS A 132 -21.06 23.47 3.34
C LYS A 132 -21.44 22.05 2.87
N TYR A 133 -20.62 21.05 3.19
CA TYR A 133 -20.85 19.68 2.73
C TYR A 133 -21.96 18.96 3.51
N ILE A 134 -22.18 19.28 4.78
CA ILE A 134 -23.35 18.80 5.52
C ILE A 134 -24.64 19.30 4.85
N SER A 135 -24.70 20.59 4.50
CA SER A 135 -25.87 21.17 3.82
C SER A 135 -26.09 20.54 2.45
N TYR A 136 -25.02 20.34 1.67
CA TYR A 136 -25.07 19.65 0.39
C TYR A 136 -25.63 18.22 0.51
N LEU A 137 -25.10 17.42 1.47
CA LEU A 137 -25.56 16.05 1.68
C LEU A 137 -27.04 15.99 2.11
N LYS A 138 -27.49 16.97 2.92
CA LYS A 138 -28.88 17.13 3.32
C LYS A 138 -29.78 17.43 2.14
N GLU A 139 -29.44 18.43 1.33
CA GLU A 139 -30.19 18.85 0.16
C GLU A 139 -30.35 17.69 -0.84
N LYS A 140 -29.25 16.98 -1.12
CA LYS A 140 -29.23 15.85 -2.07
C LYS A 140 -29.73 14.53 -1.47
N ARG A 141 -30.03 14.46 -0.17
CA ARG A 141 -30.51 13.24 0.53
C ARG A 141 -29.60 12.03 0.31
N ILE A 142 -28.26 12.25 0.32
CA ILE A 142 -27.27 11.22 -0.03
C ILE A 142 -26.89 10.35 1.17
N GLY A 143 -27.03 10.86 2.38
CA GLY A 143 -26.63 10.19 3.62
C GLY A 143 -25.95 11.15 4.59
N SER A 144 -25.22 10.61 5.57
CA SER A 144 -24.52 11.40 6.60
C SER A 144 -23.03 11.07 6.67
N VAL A 145 -22.24 12.08 6.99
CA VAL A 145 -20.78 11.96 7.19
C VAL A 145 -20.42 12.72 8.47
N THR A 146 -19.45 12.20 9.21
CA THR A 146 -18.83 12.94 10.31
C THR A 146 -17.60 13.67 9.77
N PHE A 147 -17.59 14.99 9.96
CA PHE A 147 -16.45 15.83 9.61
C PHE A 147 -15.61 16.16 10.86
N LEU A 148 -14.31 16.24 10.68
CA LEU A 148 -13.33 16.63 11.68
C LEU A 148 -12.67 17.96 11.27
N PRO A 149 -13.28 19.13 11.59
CA PRO A 149 -12.72 20.43 11.24
C PRO A 149 -11.54 20.77 12.14
N LEU A 150 -10.31 20.79 11.60
CA LEU A 150 -9.06 20.96 12.34
C LEU A 150 -9.02 22.24 13.18
N ASN A 151 -9.64 23.33 12.68
CA ASN A 151 -9.69 24.62 13.37
C ASN A 151 -10.56 24.63 14.64
N LYS A 152 -11.45 23.64 14.81
CA LYS A 152 -12.40 23.58 15.96
C LYS A 152 -12.17 22.38 16.86
N LEU A 153 -11.36 21.39 16.44
CA LEU A 153 -11.08 20.25 17.30
C LEU A 153 -10.36 20.68 18.57
N ARG A 154 -10.87 20.21 19.71
CA ARG A 154 -10.27 20.39 21.02
C ARG A 154 -10.01 19.02 21.62
N THR A 155 -8.79 18.76 21.98
CA THR A 155 -8.35 17.52 22.63
C THR A 155 -7.55 17.88 23.88
N ASN A 156 -7.66 17.05 24.89
CA ASN A 156 -6.85 17.16 26.11
C ASN A 156 -6.38 15.74 26.47
N VAL A 157 -5.46 15.22 25.69
CA VAL A 157 -4.90 13.89 25.88
C VAL A 157 -3.65 14.00 26.74
N ILE A 158 -3.66 13.34 27.90
CA ILE A 158 -2.51 13.28 28.81
C ILE A 158 -2.01 11.84 28.83
N LEU A 159 -0.85 11.63 28.23
CA LEU A 159 -0.19 10.33 28.21
C LEU A 159 0.72 10.20 29.45
N LYS A 160 0.50 9.17 30.25
CA LYS A 160 1.28 8.88 31.46
C LYS A 160 2.33 7.82 31.18
N ASN A 161 3.59 8.15 31.24
CA ASN A 161 4.68 7.20 30.95
C ASN A 161 4.75 6.03 31.93
N GLU A 162 4.27 6.21 33.17
CA GLU A 162 4.30 5.16 34.21
C GLU A 162 3.54 3.89 33.82
N VAL A 163 2.45 4.03 33.02
CA VAL A 163 1.66 2.87 32.60
C VAL A 163 2.40 2.03 31.56
N LEU A 164 3.28 2.61 30.78
CA LEU A 164 4.05 1.90 29.74
C LEU A 164 5.04 0.89 30.32
N THR A 165 5.41 1.05 31.61
CA THR A 165 6.30 0.11 32.33
C THR A 165 5.57 -1.14 32.84
N LYS A 166 4.23 -1.14 32.82
CA LYS A 166 3.44 -2.29 33.28
C LYS A 166 3.52 -3.46 32.31
N LYS A 167 3.61 -4.68 32.87
CA LYS A 167 3.66 -5.90 32.08
C LYS A 167 2.43 -6.03 31.18
N GLY A 168 2.68 -6.31 29.92
CA GLY A 168 1.64 -6.52 28.91
C GLY A 168 1.19 -5.24 28.18
N VAL A 169 1.67 -4.08 28.57
CA VAL A 169 1.45 -2.83 27.83
C VAL A 169 2.46 -2.75 26.67
N ILE A 170 1.98 -2.49 25.48
CA ILE A 170 2.81 -2.30 24.28
C ILE A 170 3.13 -0.82 24.13
N ASP A 171 2.10 0.02 23.93
CA ASP A 171 2.22 1.47 23.85
C ASP A 171 0.81 2.10 23.85
N TYR A 172 0.75 3.42 23.81
CA TYR A 172 -0.48 4.13 23.47
C TYR A 172 -0.83 3.94 21.99
N ALA A 173 -2.11 3.78 21.70
CA ALA A 173 -2.59 3.66 20.33
C ALA A 173 -2.16 4.83 19.45
N LEU A 174 -2.12 6.03 20.01
CA LEU A 174 -1.69 7.25 19.32
C LEU A 174 -0.24 7.19 18.85
N ASN A 175 0.66 6.55 19.62
CA ASN A 175 2.09 6.42 19.29
C ASN A 175 2.35 5.35 18.20
N LEU A 176 1.37 4.46 17.96
CA LEU A 176 1.48 3.36 16.99
C LEU A 176 0.88 3.73 15.62
N VAL A 177 0.41 4.96 15.46
CA VAL A 177 -0.13 5.49 14.21
C VAL A 177 0.80 6.57 13.68
N GLU A 178 1.25 6.42 12.44
CA GLU A 178 2.04 7.43 11.74
C GLU A 178 1.11 8.34 10.94
N TYR A 179 1.20 9.65 11.15
CA TYR A 179 0.39 10.66 10.49
C TYR A 179 1.13 12.01 10.44
N ASN A 180 0.68 12.92 9.58
CA ASN A 180 1.23 14.27 9.55
C ASN A 180 0.77 15.05 10.79
N SER A 181 1.71 15.77 11.43
CA SER A 181 1.46 16.57 12.64
C SER A 181 0.32 17.59 12.52
N GLU A 182 0.01 18.05 11.30
CA GLU A 182 -1.15 18.90 11.03
C GLU A 182 -2.48 18.29 11.48
N TYR A 183 -2.57 16.94 11.49
CA TYR A 183 -3.78 16.19 11.81
C TYR A 183 -3.81 15.68 13.25
N GLN A 184 -2.80 16.01 14.07
CA GLN A 184 -2.62 15.51 15.43
C GLN A 184 -3.93 15.53 16.23
N LYS A 185 -4.66 16.65 16.25
CA LYS A 185 -5.92 16.76 17.00
C LYS A 185 -6.99 15.76 16.57
N ALA A 186 -7.05 15.42 15.27
CA ALA A 186 -8.01 14.45 14.78
C ALA A 186 -7.65 13.04 15.27
N PHE A 187 -6.37 12.69 15.28
CA PHE A 187 -5.89 11.40 15.79
C PHE A 187 -5.98 11.30 17.32
N GLU A 188 -5.64 12.36 18.04
CA GLU A 188 -5.85 12.44 19.50
C GLU A 188 -7.31 12.24 19.88
N LEU A 189 -8.25 12.81 19.12
CA LEU A 189 -9.69 12.65 19.37
C LEU A 189 -10.14 11.19 19.29
N ILE A 190 -9.57 10.42 18.35
CA ILE A 190 -10.01 9.04 18.09
C ILE A 190 -9.25 8.03 18.94
N PHE A 191 -7.93 8.17 19.05
CA PHE A 191 -7.08 7.21 19.73
C PHE A 191 -6.87 7.58 21.21
N GLY A 192 -6.81 8.87 21.49
CA GLY A 192 -6.72 9.41 22.85
C GLY A 192 -5.62 8.77 23.69
N ASP A 193 -5.96 8.44 24.92
CA ASP A 193 -5.13 7.74 25.89
C ASP A 193 -5.38 6.22 25.91
N THR A 194 -5.85 5.65 24.80
CA THR A 194 -6.11 4.20 24.68
C THR A 194 -4.78 3.43 24.63
N LEU A 195 -4.64 2.42 25.49
CA LEU A 195 -3.48 1.53 25.52
C LEU A 195 -3.68 0.34 24.60
N VAL A 196 -2.63 -0.03 23.87
CA VAL A 196 -2.53 -1.30 23.17
C VAL A 196 -1.81 -2.29 24.09
N ILE A 197 -2.40 -3.43 24.35
CA ILE A 197 -1.90 -4.47 25.23
C ILE A 197 -1.75 -5.80 24.47
N ASP A 198 -0.90 -6.67 24.95
CA ASP A 198 -0.63 -7.98 24.36
C ASP A 198 -1.80 -8.97 24.55
N ASP A 199 -2.30 -9.09 25.78
CA ASP A 199 -3.32 -10.06 26.21
C ASP A 199 -4.34 -9.41 27.15
N ILE A 200 -5.62 -9.80 26.98
CA ILE A 200 -6.73 -9.30 27.80
C ILE A 200 -6.56 -9.66 29.30
N ASN A 201 -5.89 -10.76 29.60
CA ASN A 201 -5.63 -11.17 30.99
C ASN A 201 -4.78 -10.15 31.74
N ASN A 202 -3.90 -9.43 31.06
CA ASN A 202 -3.07 -8.39 31.64
C ASN A 202 -3.86 -7.11 32.03
N SER A 203 -5.08 -6.93 31.51
CA SER A 203 -5.92 -5.76 31.79
C SER A 203 -6.20 -5.54 33.26
N LYS A 204 -6.30 -6.60 34.07
CA LYS A 204 -6.53 -6.53 35.51
C LYS A 204 -5.37 -5.87 36.24
N SER A 205 -4.13 -6.25 35.92
CA SER A 205 -2.92 -5.69 36.55
C SER A 205 -2.62 -4.28 36.06
N ILE A 206 -3.01 -3.93 34.83
CA ILE A 206 -2.86 -2.58 34.25
C ILE A 206 -3.83 -1.61 34.93
N GLY A 207 -5.07 -2.03 35.16
CA GLY A 207 -6.10 -1.27 35.87
C GLY A 207 -7.38 -1.09 35.03
N ILE A 208 -8.28 -2.08 35.14
CA ILE A 208 -9.63 -1.99 34.58
C ILE A 208 -10.35 -0.77 35.17
N GLY A 209 -11.00 0.02 34.33
CA GLY A 209 -11.69 1.23 34.73
C GLY A 209 -10.81 2.50 34.78
N GLN A 210 -9.47 2.36 34.73
CA GLN A 210 -8.56 3.51 34.67
C GLN A 210 -8.21 3.89 33.25
N TYR A 211 -7.98 2.88 32.40
CA TYR A 211 -7.57 3.05 31.00
C TYR A 211 -8.54 2.34 30.07
N LYS A 212 -8.74 2.91 28.90
CA LYS A 212 -9.28 2.17 27.76
C LYS A 212 -8.15 1.34 27.18
N MET A 213 -8.37 0.04 26.97
CA MET A 213 -7.34 -0.87 26.46
C MET A 213 -7.88 -1.66 25.28
N VAL A 214 -7.00 -2.03 24.38
CA VAL A 214 -7.29 -2.93 23.27
C VAL A 214 -6.18 -3.95 23.14
N THR A 215 -6.52 -5.22 22.89
CA THR A 215 -5.54 -6.25 22.60
C THR A 215 -5.15 -6.23 21.11
N LEU A 216 -4.03 -6.90 20.77
CA LEU A 216 -3.64 -7.10 19.38
C LEU A 216 -4.71 -7.86 18.58
N ASP A 217 -5.50 -8.71 19.26
CA ASP A 217 -6.62 -9.44 18.66
C ASP A 217 -7.90 -8.63 18.52
N GLY A 218 -7.92 -7.41 19.03
CA GLY A 218 -9.04 -6.48 18.91
C GLY A 218 -10.11 -6.64 20.00
N ASP A 219 -9.77 -7.23 21.16
CA ASP A 219 -10.64 -7.18 22.33
C ASP A 219 -10.50 -5.85 23.03
N ILE A 220 -11.60 -5.28 23.52
CA ILE A 220 -11.64 -3.96 24.13
C ILE A 220 -11.99 -4.07 25.62
N VAL A 221 -11.28 -3.32 26.43
CA VAL A 221 -11.62 -3.03 27.82
C VAL A 221 -11.88 -1.52 27.93
N ALA A 222 -13.12 -1.14 28.18
CA ALA A 222 -13.50 0.26 28.27
C ALA A 222 -13.18 0.84 29.67
N LYS A 223 -13.04 2.17 29.76
CA LYS A 223 -12.91 2.87 31.05
C LYS A 223 -14.09 2.67 31.99
N THR A 224 -15.26 2.29 31.48
CA THR A 224 -16.44 1.91 32.27
C THR A 224 -16.30 0.53 32.94
N GLY A 225 -15.23 -0.21 32.62
CA GLY A 225 -15.05 -1.58 33.05
C GLY A 225 -15.71 -2.62 32.15
N SER A 226 -16.48 -2.20 31.16
CA SER A 226 -17.07 -3.15 30.19
C SER A 226 -15.97 -3.74 29.30
N MET A 227 -16.14 -5.04 28.98
CA MET A 227 -15.22 -5.78 28.13
C MET A 227 -15.98 -6.34 26.94
N SER A 228 -15.43 -6.23 25.76
CA SER A 228 -15.98 -6.77 24.52
C SER A 228 -14.87 -7.43 23.72
N GLY A 229 -15.10 -8.63 23.25
CA GLY A 229 -14.12 -9.40 22.50
C GLY A 229 -14.71 -10.69 21.96
N GLY A 230 -13.85 -11.52 21.42
CA GLY A 230 -14.17 -12.82 20.86
C GLY A 230 -13.81 -12.94 19.39
N PHE A 231 -14.13 -14.09 18.80
CA PHE A 231 -13.77 -14.35 17.41
C PHE A 231 -14.53 -13.44 16.44
N LYS A 232 -13.79 -12.53 15.80
CA LYS A 232 -14.29 -11.76 14.65
C LYS A 232 -13.68 -12.31 13.37
N SER A 233 -14.53 -12.80 12.46
CA SER A 233 -14.05 -13.20 11.12
C SER A 233 -13.37 -12.03 10.44
N GLN A 234 -12.23 -12.27 9.78
CA GLN A 234 -11.48 -11.23 9.03
C GLN A 234 -12.31 -10.47 7.96
N LYS A 235 -13.47 -11.02 7.58
CA LYS A 235 -14.40 -10.37 6.65
C LYS A 235 -15.12 -9.15 7.21
N SER A 236 -15.04 -8.86 8.50
CA SER A 236 -15.75 -7.75 9.15
C SER A 236 -14.86 -6.53 9.49
N THR A 237 -13.61 -6.53 9.12
CA THR A 237 -12.76 -5.34 9.26
C THR A 237 -13.13 -4.35 8.17
N MET A 238 -13.86 -3.31 8.57
CA MET A 238 -14.08 -2.11 7.73
C MET A 238 -12.71 -1.61 7.30
N GLY A 239 -12.56 -1.25 6.02
CA GLY A 239 -11.32 -0.85 5.35
C GLY A 239 -10.31 -0.17 6.27
N GLY A 240 -9.18 -0.83 6.45
CA GLY A 240 -8.22 -0.48 7.47
C GLY A 240 -7.11 0.44 6.96
N PHE A 241 -6.22 0.82 7.86
CA PHE A 241 -5.01 1.61 7.59
C PHE A 241 -4.04 0.97 6.57
N ASN A 242 -4.24 -0.29 6.21
CA ASN A 242 -3.35 -1.04 5.30
C ASN A 242 -3.43 -0.60 3.84
N ASP A 243 -4.38 0.28 3.48
CA ASP A 243 -4.57 0.73 2.10
C ASP A 243 -3.39 1.57 1.59
N GLN A 244 -2.77 2.39 2.45
CA GLN A 244 -1.65 3.24 2.02
C GLN A 244 -0.43 2.40 1.64
N LYS A 245 -0.03 1.42 2.48
CA LYS A 245 1.07 0.49 2.14
C LYS A 245 0.79 -0.29 0.86
N THR A 246 -0.45 -0.73 0.67
CA THR A 246 -0.87 -1.46 -0.53
C THR A 246 -0.82 -0.56 -1.77
N ARG A 247 -1.19 0.71 -1.65
CA ARG A 247 -1.08 1.71 -2.74
C ARG A 247 0.37 2.04 -3.07
N ASP A 248 1.23 2.19 -2.06
CA ASP A 248 2.66 2.44 -2.26
C ASP A 248 3.35 1.23 -2.92
N GLU A 249 2.98 0.02 -2.55
CA GLU A 249 3.45 -1.22 -3.18
C GLU A 249 2.97 -1.31 -4.64
N LEU A 250 1.71 -0.98 -4.90
CA LEU A 250 1.16 -0.89 -6.26
C LEU A 250 1.95 0.10 -7.12
N GLY A 251 2.22 1.31 -6.59
CA GLY A 251 3.03 2.33 -7.29
C GLY A 251 4.43 1.84 -7.61
N ARG A 252 5.08 1.10 -6.71
CA ARG A 252 6.39 0.47 -6.94
C ARG A 252 6.33 -0.60 -8.04
N ILE A 253 5.29 -1.41 -8.08
CA ILE A 253 5.12 -2.43 -9.11
C ILE A 253 4.87 -1.77 -10.48
N GLN A 254 4.00 -0.77 -10.56
CA GLN A 254 3.72 -0.03 -11.78
C GLN A 254 4.95 0.67 -12.36
N SER A 255 5.85 1.15 -11.51
CA SER A 255 7.12 1.77 -11.96
C SER A 255 8.15 0.75 -12.47
N ARG A 256 7.94 -0.55 -12.24
CA ARG A 256 8.81 -1.65 -12.72
C ARG A 256 8.30 -2.34 -13.97
N ILE A 257 7.03 -2.17 -14.31
CA ILE A 257 6.42 -2.64 -15.56
C ILE A 257 6.75 -1.70 -16.72
#